data_f32ab6efe7d0e0f455cd068b1c457e51
#
_entry.id   f32ab6efe7d0e0f455cd068b1c457e51
#
_cell.length_a   1.000
_cell.length_b   1.000
_cell.length_c   1.000
_cell.angle_alpha   90.00
_cell.angle_beta   90.00
_cell.angle_gamma   90.00
#
_symmetry.space_group_name_H-M   'P 1'
#
loop_
_entity.id
_entity.type
_entity.pdbx_description
1 polymer ?
#
loop_
_entity_poly.entity_id
_entity_poly.type
_entity_poly.pdbx_seq_one_letter_code
_entity_poly.pdbx_strand_id
1 'polypeptide(L)'
;MLRQMNRGDRAPGAGEGIVGAAGWGKREILLLSAAGALMVVGGAVQHFLSGIFVPGAPMYMLLALLLRWTGVLLLVVFGIGRRSLTPWIFVAMVAGAELGFDVPHVATSLRVFSDIFLRLIKTIVAPLILATLITGIASHGDLKSVGRMGLKALIYFEVVTTLALVIGLAAINLSHAGVGLALPASGSALVTATAPPPTHWDDFLLHVFPENLAKSIADGQILQVAVFAVFFGIALATLPDAKRSPVLRLTESLSEVMFRFTNVVMYFAPIGVGAAMAYTVGHLGLGVLVNLGKLLATLYAALVAFGLLVLLPAALLFRVPVRRFVRAVAEPATIAFATAASEAALPRAMEQMEALGVPRRIVAFVIPAGYSFNLDGSTLYLAVASIFVAQAGGVHLSIGQQLLMMGTLVLTSKGVAGVPRATLVVLLATAATFRLPAEPIFVILGVDALMDMARTTINVVGNCLASVVVAKWEGQFGTETPDPIVLEGVHQ
;
A
#
# COMPACT_ATOMS: atom_id res chain seq x y z
N MET A 1 -21.54 -49.04 28.69
CA MET A 1 -21.16 -47.60 28.85
C MET A 1 -19.99 -47.23 27.95
N LEU A 2 -19.97 -47.71 26.69
CA LEU A 2 -18.92 -47.46 25.68
C LEU A 2 -19.52 -47.40 24.26
N ARG A 3 -20.69 -46.70 24.09
CA ARG A 3 -21.36 -46.59 22.77
C ARG A 3 -21.98 -45.20 22.52
N GLN A 4 -21.48 -44.12 23.15
CA GLN A 4 -22.01 -42.76 22.94
C GLN A 4 -20.93 -41.69 22.82
N MET A 5 -19.72 -42.03 22.40
CA MET A 5 -18.68 -41.00 22.07
C MET A 5 -18.23 -41.11 20.60
N ASN A 6 -19.19 -40.96 19.69
CA ASN A 6 -18.84 -40.76 18.28
C ASN A 6 -19.93 -39.91 17.60
N ARG A 7 -20.09 -38.68 18.04
CA ARG A 7 -20.71 -37.58 17.25
C ARG A 7 -19.71 -36.45 17.19
N GLY A 8 -19.07 -36.42 16.06
CA GLY A 8 -18.13 -35.50 15.50
C GLY A 8 -18.25 -34.06 15.93
N ASP A 9 -17.23 -33.58 16.58
CA ASP A 9 -16.82 -32.22 16.52
C ASP A 9 -16.34 -31.93 15.06
N ARG A 10 -17.29 -31.55 14.22
CA ARG A 10 -16.95 -30.81 13.01
C ARG A 10 -16.44 -29.49 13.49
N ALA A 11 -15.15 -29.27 13.35
CA ALA A 11 -14.54 -27.95 13.41
C ALA A 11 -15.42 -26.97 12.61
N PRO A 12 -15.73 -25.76 13.13
CA PRO A 12 -16.50 -24.77 12.38
C PRO A 12 -15.76 -24.49 11.08
N GLY A 13 -16.46 -24.68 9.98
CA GLY A 13 -15.93 -24.75 8.64
C GLY A 13 -15.06 -23.57 8.26
N ALA A 14 -13.85 -23.88 7.86
CA ALA A 14 -12.95 -23.02 7.09
C ALA A 14 -13.47 -22.80 5.66
N GLY A 15 -14.79 -22.71 5.47
CA GLY A 15 -15.46 -22.67 4.17
C GLY A 15 -16.40 -21.51 3.92
N GLU A 16 -16.59 -20.59 4.86
CA GLU A 16 -17.54 -19.46 4.67
C GLU A 16 -16.88 -18.07 4.65
N GLY A 17 -15.70 -17.89 4.07
CA GLY A 17 -14.98 -16.62 4.02
C GLY A 17 -14.51 -16.17 2.64
N ILE A 18 -14.63 -16.97 1.60
CA ILE A 18 -14.26 -16.54 0.25
C ILE A 18 -15.55 -16.10 -0.46
N VAL A 19 -15.93 -14.84 -0.22
CA VAL A 19 -16.84 -14.15 -1.13
C VAL A 19 -16.08 -14.04 -2.46
N GLY A 20 -16.51 -14.86 -3.43
CA GLY A 20 -16.02 -14.80 -4.78
C GLY A 20 -15.94 -13.35 -5.26
N ALA A 21 -15.01 -13.06 -6.15
CA ALA A 21 -14.93 -11.83 -6.92
C ALA A 21 -16.18 -11.74 -7.82
N ALA A 22 -17.38 -11.69 -7.22
CA ALA A 22 -18.63 -11.44 -7.88
C ALA A 22 -18.52 -10.02 -8.45
N GLY A 23 -18.52 -9.92 -9.74
CA GLY A 23 -18.60 -8.66 -10.48
C GLY A 23 -19.70 -7.79 -9.86
N TRP A 24 -19.52 -6.49 -9.92
CA TRP A 24 -20.48 -5.54 -9.37
C TRP A 24 -21.87 -5.81 -9.93
N GLY A 25 -22.83 -6.11 -9.07
CA GLY A 25 -24.20 -6.36 -9.47
C GLY A 25 -24.82 -5.10 -10.06
N LYS A 26 -25.79 -5.24 -10.97
CA LYS A 26 -26.50 -4.10 -11.59
C LYS A 26 -26.99 -3.08 -10.53
N ARG A 27 -27.47 -3.56 -9.37
CA ARG A 27 -27.91 -2.71 -8.25
C ARG A 27 -26.79 -1.86 -7.66
N GLU A 28 -25.58 -2.41 -7.54
CA GLU A 28 -24.43 -1.72 -6.95
C GLU A 28 -23.89 -0.65 -7.91
N ILE A 29 -23.82 -0.96 -9.20
CA ILE A 29 -23.46 0.01 -10.24
C ILE A 29 -24.48 1.16 -10.25
N LEU A 30 -25.76 0.84 -10.14
CA LEU A 30 -26.82 1.84 -10.11
C LEU A 30 -26.68 2.76 -8.87
N LEU A 31 -26.43 2.19 -7.69
CA LEU A 31 -26.27 2.97 -6.46
C LEU A 31 -25.07 3.92 -6.55
N LEU A 32 -23.93 3.45 -7.04
CA LEU A 32 -22.73 4.28 -7.20
C LEU A 32 -22.93 5.37 -8.27
N SER A 33 -23.56 5.03 -9.39
CA SER A 33 -23.85 6.00 -10.45
C SER A 33 -24.85 7.05 -9.99
N ALA A 34 -25.89 6.66 -9.28
CA ALA A 34 -26.86 7.59 -8.73
C ALA A 34 -26.26 8.49 -7.65
N ALA A 35 -25.43 7.93 -6.76
CA ALA A 35 -24.72 8.71 -5.75
C ALA A 35 -23.80 9.76 -6.39
N GLY A 36 -22.98 9.35 -7.34
CA GLY A 36 -22.09 10.25 -8.06
C GLY A 36 -22.86 11.33 -8.83
N ALA A 37 -23.93 10.97 -9.54
CA ALA A 37 -24.76 11.92 -10.26
C ALA A 37 -25.39 12.97 -9.32
N LEU A 38 -25.93 12.55 -8.18
CA LEU A 38 -26.54 13.48 -7.20
C LEU A 38 -25.50 14.44 -6.62
N MET A 39 -24.31 13.97 -6.33
CA MET A 39 -23.22 14.82 -5.80
C MET A 39 -22.75 15.84 -6.86
N VAL A 40 -22.57 15.40 -8.10
CA VAL A 40 -22.18 16.29 -9.21
C VAL A 40 -23.27 17.33 -9.49
N VAL A 41 -24.54 16.91 -9.55
CA VAL A 41 -25.67 17.82 -9.75
C VAL A 41 -25.80 18.80 -8.58
N GLY A 42 -25.68 18.34 -7.33
CA GLY A 42 -25.72 19.21 -6.16
C GLY A 42 -24.56 20.22 -6.15
N GLY A 43 -23.34 19.81 -6.50
CA GLY A 43 -22.19 20.70 -6.67
C GLY A 43 -22.38 21.72 -7.80
N ALA A 44 -22.91 21.29 -8.94
CA ALA A 44 -23.24 22.16 -10.07
C ALA A 44 -24.32 23.19 -9.71
N VAL A 45 -25.41 22.77 -9.05
CA VAL A 45 -26.47 23.65 -8.56
C VAL A 45 -25.86 24.72 -7.65
N GLN A 46 -25.01 24.34 -6.71
CA GLN A 46 -24.36 25.28 -5.82
C GLN A 46 -23.45 26.26 -6.58
N HIS A 47 -22.62 25.78 -7.51
CA HIS A 47 -21.67 26.60 -8.25
C HIS A 47 -22.35 27.58 -9.22
N PHE A 48 -23.28 27.08 -10.05
CA PHE A 48 -23.94 27.90 -11.06
C PHE A 48 -24.94 28.89 -10.46
N LEU A 49 -25.72 28.47 -9.46
CA LEU A 49 -26.74 29.36 -8.87
C LEU A 49 -26.12 30.39 -7.91
N SER A 50 -24.96 30.11 -7.29
CA SER A 50 -24.23 31.13 -6.52
C SER A 50 -23.74 32.30 -7.36
N GLY A 51 -23.50 32.09 -8.68
CA GLY A 51 -23.10 33.14 -9.61
C GLY A 51 -24.29 33.93 -10.19
N ILE A 52 -25.51 33.42 -10.12
CA ILE A 52 -26.71 34.04 -10.77
C ILE A 52 -27.62 34.71 -9.74
N PHE A 53 -27.71 34.17 -8.53
CA PHE A 53 -28.60 34.68 -7.48
C PHE A 53 -27.85 35.47 -6.41
N VAL A 54 -28.54 36.45 -5.84
CA VAL A 54 -28.05 37.26 -4.72
C VAL A 54 -27.58 36.36 -3.58
N PRO A 55 -26.41 36.61 -2.96
CA PRO A 55 -25.98 35.87 -1.81
C PRO A 55 -27.05 35.86 -0.72
N GLY A 56 -27.60 34.68 -0.38
CA GLY A 56 -28.60 34.53 0.67
C GLY A 56 -29.93 33.89 0.28
N ALA A 57 -30.11 33.40 -0.95
CA ALA A 57 -31.32 32.61 -1.26
C ALA A 57 -31.20 31.19 -0.65
N PRO A 58 -31.86 30.92 0.49
CA PRO A 58 -31.63 29.69 1.29
C PRO A 58 -32.10 28.41 0.59
N MET A 59 -32.99 28.52 -0.36
CA MET A 59 -33.65 27.35 -0.96
C MET A 59 -32.74 26.56 -1.92
N TYR A 60 -31.94 27.21 -2.77
CA TYR A 60 -31.03 26.46 -3.65
C TYR A 60 -29.84 25.86 -2.88
N MET A 61 -29.37 26.56 -1.84
CA MET A 61 -28.31 26.02 -0.97
C MET A 61 -28.81 24.77 -0.23
N LEU A 62 -30.04 24.81 0.29
CA LEU A 62 -30.66 23.64 0.92
C LEU A 62 -30.83 22.49 -0.08
N LEU A 63 -31.27 22.77 -1.31
CA LEU A 63 -31.41 21.75 -2.35
C LEU A 63 -30.03 21.14 -2.72
N ALA A 64 -29.02 21.94 -2.89
CA ALA A 64 -27.67 21.48 -3.18
C ALA A 64 -27.12 20.60 -2.04
N LEU A 65 -27.30 21.02 -0.79
CA LEU A 65 -26.94 20.26 0.41
C LEU A 65 -27.66 18.91 0.43
N LEU A 66 -29.00 18.91 0.25
CA LEU A 66 -29.79 17.68 0.27
C LEU A 66 -29.38 16.70 -0.83
N LEU A 67 -29.11 17.20 -2.04
CA LEU A 67 -28.64 16.35 -3.16
C LEU A 67 -27.31 15.69 -2.83
N ARG A 68 -26.32 16.45 -2.34
CA ARG A 68 -24.98 15.93 -2.00
C ARG A 68 -25.05 14.91 -0.86
N TRP A 69 -25.72 15.24 0.24
CA TRP A 69 -25.86 14.32 1.37
C TRP A 69 -26.72 13.09 1.04
N THR A 70 -27.70 13.21 0.14
CA THR A 70 -28.42 12.04 -0.39
C THR A 70 -27.46 11.13 -1.16
N GLY A 71 -26.53 11.70 -1.95
CA GLY A 71 -25.46 10.94 -2.59
C GLY A 71 -24.60 10.19 -1.56
N VAL A 72 -24.18 10.85 -0.47
CA VAL A 72 -23.44 10.20 0.63
C VAL A 72 -24.27 9.07 1.27
N LEU A 73 -25.57 9.27 1.52
CA LEU A 73 -26.45 8.23 2.05
C LEU A 73 -26.55 7.01 1.13
N LEU A 74 -26.60 7.20 -0.18
CA LEU A 74 -26.57 6.09 -1.15
C LEU A 74 -25.24 5.32 -1.10
N LEU A 75 -24.11 6.02 -0.90
CA LEU A 75 -22.81 5.38 -0.65
C LEU A 75 -22.79 4.58 0.65
N VAL A 76 -23.44 5.06 1.72
CA VAL A 76 -23.62 4.31 2.98
C VAL A 76 -24.44 3.04 2.73
N VAL A 77 -25.56 3.13 1.99
CA VAL A 77 -26.38 1.96 1.61
C VAL A 77 -25.54 0.95 0.81
N PHE A 78 -24.71 1.42 -0.12
CA PHE A 78 -23.76 0.59 -0.82
C PHE A 78 -22.77 -0.10 0.13
N GLY A 79 -22.22 0.65 1.10
CA GLY A 79 -21.27 0.13 2.10
C GLY A 79 -21.89 -0.95 3.00
N ILE A 80 -23.15 -0.79 3.42
CA ILE A 80 -23.88 -1.77 4.23
C ILE A 80 -24.03 -3.11 3.46
N GLY A 81 -24.21 -3.05 2.14
CA GLY A 81 -24.33 -4.24 1.31
C GLY A 81 -23.02 -5.03 1.18
N ARG A 82 -21.89 -4.47 1.59
CA ARG A 82 -20.55 -5.06 1.45
C ARG A 82 -19.94 -5.36 2.81
N ARG A 83 -19.52 -6.63 3.03
CA ARG A 83 -18.84 -7.07 4.27
C ARG A 83 -17.33 -6.79 4.26
N SER A 84 -16.88 -5.72 3.60
CA SER A 84 -15.46 -5.36 3.51
C SER A 84 -15.22 -3.93 4.01
N LEU A 85 -14.01 -3.65 4.45
CA LEU A 85 -13.63 -2.36 5.04
C LEU A 85 -13.42 -1.27 3.97
N THR A 86 -12.97 -1.64 2.77
CA THR A 86 -12.63 -0.70 1.69
C THR A 86 -13.77 0.22 1.28
N PRO A 87 -15.03 -0.25 1.05
CA PRO A 87 -16.17 0.62 0.81
C PRO A 87 -16.41 1.63 1.91
N TRP A 88 -16.26 1.23 3.18
CA TRP A 88 -16.46 2.13 4.32
C TRP A 88 -15.41 3.23 4.39
N ILE A 89 -14.15 2.93 4.01
CA ILE A 89 -13.09 3.94 3.88
C ILE A 89 -13.44 4.94 2.79
N PHE A 90 -13.95 4.45 1.63
CA PHE A 90 -14.39 5.32 0.54
C PHE A 90 -15.58 6.20 0.94
N VAL A 91 -16.61 5.62 1.56
CA VAL A 91 -17.77 6.38 2.10
C VAL A 91 -17.29 7.46 3.06
N ALA A 92 -16.43 7.10 4.01
CA ALA A 92 -15.93 8.04 5.01
C ALA A 92 -15.06 9.15 4.39
N MET A 93 -14.27 8.83 3.35
CA MET A 93 -13.49 9.81 2.59
C MET A 93 -14.40 10.85 1.93
N VAL A 94 -15.47 10.40 1.25
CA VAL A 94 -16.43 11.30 0.58
C VAL A 94 -17.23 12.09 1.60
N ALA A 95 -17.76 11.45 2.64
CA ALA A 95 -18.49 12.13 3.72
C ALA A 95 -17.60 13.14 4.45
N GLY A 96 -16.32 12.83 4.64
CA GLY A 96 -15.35 13.76 5.21
C GLY A 96 -15.12 14.98 4.33
N ALA A 97 -15.00 14.81 3.00
CA ALA A 97 -14.88 15.93 2.08
C ALA A 97 -16.12 16.86 2.13
N GLU A 98 -17.33 16.29 2.12
CA GLU A 98 -18.58 17.04 2.24
C GLU A 98 -18.66 17.77 3.58
N LEU A 99 -18.33 17.11 4.68
CA LEU A 99 -18.32 17.74 6.00
C LEU A 99 -17.30 18.87 6.08
N GLY A 100 -16.10 18.68 5.49
CA GLY A 100 -15.09 19.72 5.40
C GLY A 100 -15.54 20.93 4.64
N PHE A 101 -16.29 20.73 3.58
CA PHE A 101 -16.86 21.80 2.76
C PHE A 101 -18.01 22.54 3.44
N ASP A 102 -18.98 21.79 4.02
CA ASP A 102 -20.21 22.39 4.58
C ASP A 102 -19.99 23.00 5.98
N VAL A 103 -19.15 22.38 6.81
CA VAL A 103 -18.93 22.81 8.20
C VAL A 103 -17.43 22.81 8.56
N PRO A 104 -16.63 23.72 7.96
CA PRO A 104 -15.18 23.73 8.12
C PRO A 104 -14.70 23.77 9.56
N HIS A 105 -15.40 24.54 10.42
CA HIS A 105 -15.03 24.71 11.82
C HIS A 105 -15.10 23.38 12.60
N VAL A 106 -16.13 22.56 12.36
CA VAL A 106 -16.25 21.24 12.98
C VAL A 106 -15.26 20.28 12.35
N ALA A 107 -15.11 20.32 11.04
CA ALA A 107 -14.21 19.44 10.30
C ALA A 107 -12.74 19.56 10.74
N THR A 108 -12.28 20.78 11.03
CA THR A 108 -10.90 21.02 11.50
C THR A 108 -10.65 20.44 12.90
N SER A 109 -11.67 20.38 13.76
CA SER A 109 -11.53 19.75 15.08
C SER A 109 -11.41 18.23 15.02
N LEU A 110 -11.81 17.59 13.92
CA LEU A 110 -11.70 16.14 13.72
C LEU A 110 -10.26 15.66 13.48
N ARG A 111 -9.29 16.56 13.30
CA ARG A 111 -7.87 16.22 13.12
C ARG A 111 -7.37 15.20 14.14
N VAL A 112 -7.85 15.27 15.38
CA VAL A 112 -7.44 14.36 16.47
C VAL A 112 -7.65 12.89 16.09
N PHE A 113 -8.70 12.54 15.35
CA PHE A 113 -8.97 11.16 14.94
C PHE A 113 -8.00 10.68 13.88
N SER A 114 -7.58 11.54 12.94
CA SER A 114 -6.53 11.20 11.99
C SER A 114 -5.16 11.08 12.67
N ASP A 115 -4.86 11.93 13.64
CA ASP A 115 -3.63 11.85 14.43
C ASP A 115 -3.56 10.54 15.24
N ILE A 116 -4.67 10.12 15.87
CA ILE A 116 -4.78 8.83 16.57
C ILE A 116 -4.52 7.69 15.59
N PHE A 117 -5.16 7.71 14.43
CA PHE A 117 -4.98 6.67 13.42
C PHE A 117 -3.52 6.55 12.96
N LEU A 118 -2.86 7.67 12.68
CA LEU A 118 -1.43 7.67 12.31
C LEU A 118 -0.53 7.18 13.45
N ARG A 119 -0.84 7.51 14.70
CA ARG A 119 -0.10 6.98 15.86
C ARG A 119 -0.25 5.47 15.99
N LEU A 120 -1.48 4.94 15.82
CA LEU A 120 -1.73 3.50 15.82
C LEU A 120 -0.96 2.80 14.70
N ILE A 121 -0.94 3.36 13.48
CA ILE A 121 -0.13 2.82 12.39
C ILE A 121 1.35 2.83 12.74
N LYS A 122 1.90 3.94 13.26
CA LYS A 122 3.32 4.03 13.65
C LYS A 122 3.75 2.93 14.63
N THR A 123 2.86 2.55 15.57
CA THR A 123 3.14 1.51 16.56
C THR A 123 3.37 0.12 15.94
N ILE A 124 2.76 -0.14 14.77
CA ILE A 124 2.84 -1.45 14.10
C ILE A 124 4.21 -1.69 13.48
N VAL A 125 4.86 -0.66 12.97
CA VAL A 125 5.88 -0.77 11.92
C VAL A 125 7.17 -1.41 12.39
N ALA A 126 7.76 -0.90 13.45
CA ALA A 126 9.05 -1.42 13.92
C ALA A 126 8.97 -2.91 14.32
N PRO A 127 7.97 -3.35 15.13
CA PRO A 127 7.83 -4.76 15.45
C PRO A 127 7.53 -5.65 14.23
N LEU A 128 6.71 -5.16 13.31
CA LEU A 128 6.36 -5.91 12.12
C LEU A 128 7.57 -6.11 11.20
N ILE A 129 8.31 -5.04 10.89
CA ILE A 129 9.52 -5.11 10.07
C ILE A 129 10.57 -6.01 10.71
N LEU A 130 10.79 -5.86 12.01
CA LEU A 130 11.73 -6.71 12.74
C LEU A 130 11.37 -8.20 12.59
N ALA A 131 10.13 -8.54 12.89
CA ALA A 131 9.66 -9.92 12.86
C ALA A 131 9.67 -10.51 11.44
N THR A 132 9.14 -9.79 10.46
CA THR A 132 9.02 -10.30 9.07
C THR A 132 10.36 -10.44 8.38
N LEU A 133 11.30 -9.49 8.56
CA LEU A 133 12.64 -9.58 7.97
C LEU A 133 13.46 -10.71 8.60
N ILE A 134 13.45 -10.85 9.93
CA ILE A 134 14.16 -11.94 10.60
C ILE A 134 13.59 -13.29 10.13
N THR A 135 12.26 -13.45 10.14
CA THR A 135 11.58 -14.66 9.68
C THR A 135 11.92 -14.95 8.22
N GLY A 136 11.79 -13.95 7.33
CA GLY A 136 12.06 -14.10 5.91
C GLY A 136 13.48 -14.56 5.60
N ILE A 137 14.49 -14.07 6.35
CA ILE A 137 15.88 -14.43 6.13
C ILE A 137 16.23 -15.77 6.79
N ALA A 138 15.76 -16.01 8.04
CA ALA A 138 16.18 -17.15 8.84
C ALA A 138 15.40 -18.44 8.55
N SER A 139 14.25 -18.39 7.88
CA SER A 139 13.43 -19.57 7.56
C SER A 139 14.04 -20.51 6.51
N HIS A 140 15.01 -20.02 5.72
CA HIS A 140 15.63 -20.78 4.65
C HIS A 140 16.84 -21.58 5.16
N GLY A 141 16.62 -22.83 5.55
CA GLY A 141 17.65 -23.70 6.11
C GLY A 141 18.61 -24.34 5.11
N ASP A 142 18.28 -24.41 3.82
CA ASP A 142 19.15 -24.98 2.77
C ASP A 142 19.68 -23.89 1.82
N LEU A 143 20.75 -23.23 2.28
CA LEU A 143 21.41 -22.14 1.58
C LEU A 143 22.01 -22.53 0.22
N LYS A 144 22.19 -23.83 -0.09
CA LYS A 144 22.85 -24.25 -1.34
C LYS A 144 21.88 -24.43 -2.53
N SER A 145 20.72 -25.05 -2.33
CA SER A 145 19.74 -25.25 -3.40
C SER A 145 18.87 -24.01 -3.62
N VAL A 146 18.55 -23.29 -2.53
CA VAL A 146 17.84 -22.01 -2.55
C VAL A 146 18.76 -20.86 -2.98
N GLY A 147 20.07 -20.96 -2.75
CA GLY A 147 21.03 -19.88 -2.97
C GLY A 147 21.06 -19.34 -4.40
N ARG A 148 21.09 -20.20 -5.41
CA ARG A 148 21.13 -19.76 -6.83
C ARG A 148 19.80 -19.17 -7.29
N MET A 149 18.69 -19.82 -6.96
CA MET A 149 17.34 -19.34 -7.27
C MET A 149 17.04 -18.07 -6.50
N GLY A 150 17.39 -18.04 -5.20
CA GLY A 150 17.22 -16.87 -4.34
C GLY A 150 18.04 -15.68 -4.83
N LEU A 151 19.29 -15.90 -5.24
CA LEU A 151 20.14 -14.83 -5.80
C LEU A 151 19.54 -14.26 -7.09
N LYS A 152 19.03 -15.10 -7.99
CA LYS A 152 18.36 -14.64 -9.23
C LYS A 152 17.09 -13.86 -8.92
N ALA A 153 16.29 -14.34 -7.96
CA ALA A 153 15.11 -13.63 -7.50
C ALA A 153 15.46 -12.25 -6.92
N LEU A 154 16.48 -12.19 -6.04
CA LEU A 154 16.94 -10.93 -5.45
C LEU A 154 17.47 -9.96 -6.50
N ILE A 155 18.28 -10.43 -7.46
CA ILE A 155 18.77 -9.58 -8.56
C ILE A 155 17.58 -9.01 -9.35
N TYR A 156 16.61 -9.86 -9.69
CA TYR A 156 15.41 -9.40 -10.39
C TYR A 156 14.65 -8.36 -9.58
N PHE A 157 14.42 -8.62 -8.29
CA PHE A 157 13.71 -7.71 -7.39
C PHE A 157 14.42 -6.36 -7.30
N GLU A 158 15.74 -6.33 -7.13
CA GLU A 158 16.49 -5.07 -7.01
C GLU A 158 16.44 -4.25 -8.30
N VAL A 159 16.62 -4.89 -9.45
CA VAL A 159 16.56 -4.21 -10.74
C VAL A 159 15.18 -3.60 -10.97
N VAL A 160 14.12 -4.41 -10.79
CA VAL A 160 12.74 -3.96 -11.07
C VAL A 160 12.29 -2.90 -10.08
N THR A 161 12.60 -3.06 -8.79
CA THR A 161 12.29 -2.09 -7.75
C THR A 161 13.03 -0.75 -7.96
N THR A 162 14.30 -0.80 -8.38
CA THR A 162 15.07 0.40 -8.70
C THR A 162 14.46 1.14 -9.88
N LEU A 163 14.03 0.44 -10.92
CA LEU A 163 13.34 1.04 -12.06
C LEU A 163 11.99 1.64 -11.65
N ALA A 164 11.27 1.02 -10.71
CA ALA A 164 10.05 1.58 -10.15
C ALA A 164 10.29 2.93 -9.47
N LEU A 165 11.35 3.06 -8.68
CA LEU A 165 11.76 4.34 -8.06
C LEU A 165 12.07 5.41 -9.11
N VAL A 166 12.82 5.07 -10.15
CA VAL A 166 13.17 6.00 -11.23
C VAL A 166 11.92 6.51 -11.95
N ILE A 167 10.98 5.61 -12.28
CA ILE A 167 9.72 5.99 -12.93
C ILE A 167 8.87 6.85 -12.00
N GLY A 168 8.76 6.50 -10.72
CA GLY A 168 8.03 7.30 -9.74
C GLY A 168 8.62 8.70 -9.58
N LEU A 169 9.96 8.78 -9.50
CA LEU A 169 10.68 10.06 -9.43
C LEU A 169 10.47 10.92 -10.67
N ALA A 170 10.56 10.33 -11.85
CA ALA A 170 10.30 11.02 -13.11
C ALA A 170 8.85 11.53 -13.18
N ALA A 171 7.87 10.68 -12.84
CA ALA A 171 6.45 11.02 -12.91
C ALA A 171 6.08 12.22 -12.03
N ILE A 172 6.56 12.25 -10.78
CA ILE A 172 6.23 13.34 -9.85
C ILE A 172 6.94 14.65 -10.21
N ASN A 173 8.17 14.57 -10.72
CA ASN A 173 8.90 15.76 -11.20
C ASN A 173 8.31 16.32 -12.51
N LEU A 174 7.66 15.48 -13.32
CA LEU A 174 6.95 15.94 -14.53
C LEU A 174 5.58 16.54 -14.20
N SER A 175 4.84 15.93 -13.27
CA SER A 175 3.48 16.35 -12.94
C SER A 175 3.40 17.55 -12.00
N HIS A 176 4.42 17.74 -11.15
CA HIS A 176 4.47 18.79 -10.13
C HIS A 176 3.19 18.80 -9.25
N ALA A 177 2.67 17.62 -8.92
CA ALA A 177 1.35 17.46 -8.28
C ALA A 177 1.25 18.13 -6.89
N GLY A 178 2.36 18.29 -6.18
CA GLY A 178 2.42 18.94 -4.87
C GLY A 178 2.59 20.46 -4.93
N VAL A 179 2.96 21.00 -6.09
CA VAL A 179 3.22 22.44 -6.23
C VAL A 179 1.90 23.22 -6.19
N GLY A 180 1.92 24.35 -5.47
CA GLY A 180 0.75 25.24 -5.34
C GLY A 180 -0.25 24.79 -4.27
N LEU A 181 0.08 23.80 -3.45
CA LEU A 181 -0.69 23.46 -2.26
C LEU A 181 -0.40 24.56 -1.20
N ALA A 182 -1.37 25.43 -0.95
CA ALA A 182 -1.26 26.45 0.08
C ALA A 182 -1.48 25.80 1.44
N LEU A 183 -0.42 25.25 2.03
CA LEU A 183 -0.47 24.79 3.42
C LEU A 183 -0.38 26.04 4.31
N PRO A 184 -1.33 26.25 5.24
CA PRO A 184 -1.21 27.34 6.20
C PRO A 184 0.04 27.12 7.03
N ALA A 185 0.78 28.18 7.29
CA ALA A 185 1.87 28.17 8.25
C ALA A 185 1.28 27.84 9.63
N SER A 186 1.19 26.55 9.94
CA SER A 186 0.80 26.09 11.28
C SER A 186 1.79 26.63 12.28
N GLY A 187 1.32 27.33 13.30
CA GLY A 187 2.12 28.03 14.32
C GLY A 187 2.96 27.15 15.24
N SER A 188 3.54 26.11 14.75
CA SER A 188 4.65 25.38 15.34
C SER A 188 5.91 25.78 14.60
N ALA A 189 6.67 26.67 15.25
CA ALA A 189 8.01 27.13 14.91
C ALA A 189 8.32 26.99 13.40
N LEU A 190 8.40 28.11 12.71
CA LEU A 190 9.13 28.20 11.46
C LEU A 190 10.32 27.22 11.50
N VAL A 191 10.09 25.99 11.08
CA VAL A 191 11.14 25.27 10.41
C VAL A 191 11.29 26.10 9.15
N THR A 192 12.05 27.19 9.25
CA THR A 192 12.63 27.82 8.09
C THR A 192 13.03 26.66 7.21
N ALA A 193 12.45 26.59 6.01
CA ALA A 193 12.79 25.59 5.01
C ALA A 193 14.26 25.80 4.60
N THR A 194 15.14 25.69 5.55
CA THR A 194 16.55 25.49 5.33
C THR A 194 16.63 24.11 4.70
N ALA A 195 17.03 24.09 3.45
CA ALA A 195 17.40 22.87 2.77
C ALA A 195 18.09 21.96 3.78
N PRO A 196 17.74 20.67 3.88
CA PRO A 196 18.42 19.79 4.80
C PRO A 196 19.92 20.03 4.65
N PRO A 197 20.67 20.16 5.76
CA PRO A 197 22.11 20.39 5.66
C PRO A 197 22.66 19.35 4.72
N PRO A 198 23.66 19.68 3.86
CA PRO A 198 24.25 18.70 2.97
C PRO A 198 24.68 17.53 3.84
N THR A 199 23.93 16.43 3.73
CA THR A 199 24.23 15.21 4.48
C THR A 199 25.46 14.67 3.79
N HIS A 200 26.60 14.76 4.44
CA HIS A 200 27.81 14.11 3.98
C HIS A 200 27.53 12.61 3.86
N TRP A 201 28.03 11.98 2.82
CA TRP A 201 27.80 10.54 2.58
C TRP A 201 28.25 9.66 3.76
N ASP A 202 29.28 10.07 4.48
CA ASP A 202 29.77 9.45 5.70
C ASP A 202 28.75 9.53 6.84
N ASP A 203 28.14 10.68 7.07
CA ASP A 203 27.08 10.84 8.07
C ASP A 203 25.88 9.97 7.75
N PHE A 204 25.48 9.92 6.47
CA PHE A 204 24.38 9.05 6.03
C PHE A 204 24.71 7.57 6.27
N LEU A 205 25.90 7.13 5.87
CA LEU A 205 26.34 5.74 6.07
C LEU A 205 26.38 5.36 7.55
N LEU A 206 26.86 6.24 8.43
CA LEU A 206 26.87 6.00 9.87
C LEU A 206 25.45 5.88 10.42
N HIS A 207 24.52 6.75 9.97
CA HIS A 207 23.12 6.70 10.43
C HIS A 207 22.32 5.49 9.94
N VAL A 208 22.81 4.75 8.94
CA VAL A 208 22.19 3.50 8.49
C VAL A 208 22.31 2.39 9.54
N PHE A 209 23.41 2.38 10.31
CA PHE A 209 23.67 1.36 11.30
C PHE A 209 23.19 1.77 12.69
N PRO A 210 22.40 0.91 13.38
CA PRO A 210 21.90 1.24 14.71
C PRO A 210 23.00 1.15 15.78
N GLU A 211 23.12 2.16 16.63
CA GLU A 211 23.91 2.07 17.87
C GLU A 211 23.18 1.23 18.93
N ASN A 212 21.85 1.34 18.96
CA ASN A 212 21.00 0.65 19.93
C ASN A 212 19.62 0.39 19.31
N LEU A 213 19.22 -0.88 19.23
CA LEU A 213 17.95 -1.28 18.64
C LEU A 213 16.74 -0.65 19.36
N ALA A 214 16.73 -0.64 20.70
CA ALA A 214 15.61 -0.11 21.47
C ALA A 214 15.45 1.41 21.21
N LYS A 215 16.55 2.15 21.13
CA LYS A 215 16.54 3.57 20.74
C LYS A 215 16.02 3.75 19.32
N SER A 216 16.50 2.95 18.37
CA SER A 216 16.04 3.03 16.97
C SER A 216 14.53 2.78 16.83
N ILE A 217 13.98 1.85 17.61
CA ILE A 217 12.53 1.59 17.66
C ILE A 217 11.79 2.79 18.27
N ALA A 218 12.24 3.31 19.41
CA ALA A 218 11.61 4.42 20.11
C ALA A 218 11.62 5.72 19.29
N ASP A 219 12.72 5.98 18.59
CA ASP A 219 12.90 7.16 17.73
C ASP A 219 12.27 6.99 16.33
N GLY A 220 11.70 5.81 16.04
CA GLY A 220 11.06 5.52 14.74
C GLY A 220 12.06 5.43 13.57
N GLN A 221 13.33 5.10 13.85
CA GLN A 221 14.40 4.96 12.85
C GLN A 221 14.27 3.62 12.10
N ILE A 222 13.31 3.55 11.18
CA ILE A 222 12.91 2.31 10.52
C ILE A 222 14.06 1.67 9.72
N LEU A 223 14.90 2.47 9.07
CA LEU A 223 16.07 1.98 8.35
C LEU A 223 17.03 1.22 9.28
N GLN A 224 17.30 1.78 10.45
CA GLN A 224 18.18 1.15 11.43
C GLN A 224 17.60 -0.15 11.97
N VAL A 225 16.27 -0.19 12.21
CA VAL A 225 15.56 -1.42 12.62
C VAL A 225 15.66 -2.49 11.52
N ALA A 226 15.48 -2.11 10.26
CA ALA A 226 15.59 -3.03 9.12
C ALA A 226 17.02 -3.58 8.97
N VAL A 227 18.04 -2.73 9.07
CA VAL A 227 19.45 -3.15 9.01
C VAL A 227 19.78 -4.12 10.15
N PHE A 228 19.36 -3.81 11.38
CA PHE A 228 19.50 -4.76 12.50
C PHE A 228 18.81 -6.09 12.21
N ALA A 229 17.57 -6.08 11.70
CA ALA A 229 16.82 -7.28 11.40
C ALA A 229 17.51 -8.15 10.35
N VAL A 230 18.13 -7.54 9.33
CA VAL A 230 18.92 -8.24 8.31
C VAL A 230 20.13 -8.94 8.93
N PHE A 231 20.95 -8.22 9.71
CA PHE A 231 22.12 -8.82 10.37
C PHE A 231 21.73 -9.91 11.35
N PHE A 232 20.69 -9.68 12.16
CA PHE A 232 20.19 -10.66 13.10
C PHE A 232 19.63 -11.89 12.39
N GLY A 233 18.87 -11.73 11.30
CA GLY A 233 18.34 -12.82 10.50
C GLY A 233 19.45 -13.67 9.85
N ILE A 234 20.49 -13.04 9.32
CA ILE A 234 21.67 -13.72 8.79
C ILE A 234 22.37 -14.52 9.91
N ALA A 235 22.63 -13.89 11.04
CA ALA A 235 23.26 -14.56 12.19
C ALA A 235 22.43 -15.76 12.66
N LEU A 236 21.10 -15.61 12.76
CA LEU A 236 20.16 -16.66 13.14
C LEU A 236 20.18 -17.82 12.12
N ALA A 237 20.27 -17.52 10.81
CA ALA A 237 20.31 -18.51 9.75
C ALA A 237 21.59 -19.39 9.81
N THR A 238 22.68 -18.88 10.40
CA THR A 238 23.95 -19.65 10.56
C THR A 238 23.93 -20.62 11.75
N LEU A 239 22.94 -20.50 12.65
CA LEU A 239 22.87 -21.35 13.83
C LEU A 239 22.35 -22.76 13.49
N PRO A 240 22.78 -23.80 14.26
CA PRO A 240 22.18 -25.12 14.17
C PRO A 240 20.67 -25.08 14.46
N ASP A 241 19.89 -25.96 13.83
CA ASP A 241 18.42 -25.99 13.91
C ASP A 241 17.86 -25.99 15.34
N ALA A 242 18.53 -26.72 16.26
CA ALA A 242 18.10 -26.77 17.66
C ALA A 242 18.10 -25.39 18.36
N LYS A 243 19.00 -24.49 17.96
CA LYS A 243 19.11 -23.13 18.52
C LYS A 243 18.36 -22.11 17.68
N ARG A 244 18.28 -22.31 16.36
CA ARG A 244 17.56 -21.44 15.41
C ARG A 244 16.05 -21.53 15.59
N SER A 245 15.50 -22.74 15.65
CA SER A 245 14.06 -23.01 15.63
C SER A 245 13.25 -22.30 16.74
N PRO A 246 13.69 -22.21 18.00
CA PRO A 246 12.93 -21.47 19.02
C PRO A 246 12.79 -19.98 18.70
N VAL A 247 13.86 -19.34 18.25
CA VAL A 247 13.86 -17.89 17.89
C VAL A 247 13.04 -17.65 16.63
N LEU A 248 13.18 -18.52 15.62
CA LEU A 248 12.40 -18.42 14.39
C LEU A 248 10.90 -18.54 14.67
N ARG A 249 10.47 -19.52 15.46
CA ARG A 249 9.06 -19.66 15.87
C ARG A 249 8.54 -18.44 16.64
N LEU A 250 9.38 -17.84 17.48
CA LEU A 250 9.00 -16.61 18.18
C LEU A 250 8.75 -15.45 17.19
N THR A 251 9.65 -15.25 16.21
CA THR A 251 9.50 -14.19 15.21
C THR A 251 8.36 -14.44 14.24
N GLU A 252 8.08 -15.71 13.88
CA GLU A 252 6.90 -16.11 13.10
C GLU A 252 5.61 -15.78 13.86
N SER A 253 5.51 -16.20 15.12
CA SER A 253 4.34 -15.90 15.97
C SER A 253 4.18 -14.41 16.19
N LEU A 254 5.28 -13.66 16.36
CA LEU A 254 5.21 -12.21 16.48
C LEU A 254 4.70 -11.56 15.19
N SER A 255 5.13 -12.04 14.03
CA SER A 255 4.62 -11.56 12.73
C SER A 255 3.11 -11.79 12.64
N GLU A 256 2.61 -12.97 12.97
CA GLU A 256 1.17 -13.28 12.96
C GLU A 256 0.38 -12.36 13.91
N VAL A 257 0.89 -12.14 15.12
CA VAL A 257 0.27 -11.21 16.07
C VAL A 257 0.23 -9.80 15.51
N MET A 258 1.32 -9.35 14.88
CA MET A 258 1.38 -8.01 14.30
C MET A 258 0.46 -7.85 13.09
N PHE A 259 0.27 -8.88 12.26
CA PHE A 259 -0.74 -8.87 11.19
C PHE A 259 -2.16 -8.76 11.74
N ARG A 260 -2.49 -9.53 12.79
CA ARG A 260 -3.81 -9.41 13.45
C ARG A 260 -3.99 -8.05 14.12
N PHE A 261 -2.95 -7.54 14.77
CA PHE A 261 -2.97 -6.20 15.38
C PHE A 261 -3.22 -5.12 14.31
N THR A 262 -2.56 -5.23 13.15
CA THR A 262 -2.81 -4.35 12.01
C THR A 262 -4.28 -4.38 11.58
N ASN A 263 -4.87 -5.59 11.46
CA ASN A 263 -6.28 -5.72 11.11
C ASN A 263 -7.20 -5.02 12.14
N VAL A 264 -6.89 -5.13 13.44
CA VAL A 264 -7.64 -4.42 14.50
C VAL A 264 -7.52 -2.89 14.31
N VAL A 265 -6.32 -2.38 14.08
CA VAL A 265 -6.11 -0.94 13.82
C VAL A 265 -6.83 -0.48 12.55
N MET A 266 -6.89 -1.32 11.54
CA MET A 266 -7.56 -1.00 10.27
C MET A 266 -9.07 -0.82 10.41
N TYR A 267 -9.74 -1.37 11.45
CA TYR A 267 -11.15 -1.03 11.71
C TYR A 267 -11.35 0.45 12.05
N PHE A 268 -10.30 1.14 12.52
CA PHE A 268 -10.35 2.58 12.76
C PHE A 268 -10.09 3.41 11.49
N ALA A 269 -9.65 2.78 10.40
CA ALA A 269 -9.28 3.47 9.15
C ALA A 269 -10.41 4.33 8.55
N PRO A 270 -11.69 3.92 8.48
CA PRO A 270 -12.75 4.79 7.98
C PRO A 270 -12.84 6.11 8.76
N ILE A 271 -12.74 6.04 10.10
CA ILE A 271 -12.80 7.23 10.96
C ILE A 271 -11.59 8.10 10.72
N GLY A 272 -10.37 7.52 10.72
CA GLY A 272 -9.11 8.24 10.51
C GLY A 272 -9.03 8.93 9.15
N VAL A 273 -9.45 8.23 8.08
CA VAL A 273 -9.45 8.77 6.71
C VAL A 273 -10.54 9.81 6.51
N GLY A 274 -11.75 9.55 7.00
CA GLY A 274 -12.84 10.53 6.95
C GLY A 274 -12.47 11.82 7.67
N ALA A 275 -11.89 11.71 8.87
CA ALA A 275 -11.39 12.84 9.65
C ALA A 275 -10.25 13.59 8.95
N ALA A 276 -9.30 12.87 8.33
CA ALA A 276 -8.21 13.47 7.56
C ALA A 276 -8.75 14.27 6.37
N MET A 277 -9.71 13.71 5.63
CA MET A 277 -10.33 14.38 4.49
C MET A 277 -11.16 15.59 4.93
N ALA A 278 -11.94 15.45 6.02
CA ALA A 278 -12.71 16.56 6.60
C ALA A 278 -11.79 17.71 7.01
N TYR A 279 -10.73 17.40 7.76
CA TYR A 279 -9.72 18.40 8.15
C TYR A 279 -9.09 19.06 6.92
N THR A 280 -8.66 18.26 5.93
CA THR A 280 -7.97 18.75 4.74
C THR A 280 -8.84 19.71 3.94
N VAL A 281 -10.09 19.32 3.64
CA VAL A 281 -11.04 20.18 2.89
C VAL A 281 -11.49 21.37 3.72
N GLY A 282 -11.76 21.17 5.01
CA GLY A 282 -12.16 22.25 5.91
C GLY A 282 -11.09 23.31 6.12
N HIS A 283 -9.81 22.91 6.07
CA HIS A 283 -8.67 23.81 6.30
C HIS A 283 -8.12 24.44 5.02
N LEU A 284 -8.06 23.67 3.91
CA LEU A 284 -7.45 24.08 2.63
C LEU A 284 -8.50 24.42 1.55
N GLY A 285 -9.77 24.16 1.81
CA GLY A 285 -10.84 24.30 0.82
C GLY A 285 -10.84 23.21 -0.24
N LEU A 286 -11.83 23.24 -1.15
CA LEU A 286 -11.98 22.23 -2.21
C LEU A 286 -10.82 22.21 -3.22
N GLY A 287 -10.05 23.29 -3.32
CA GLY A 287 -8.90 23.38 -4.23
C GLY A 287 -7.86 22.27 -4.00
N VAL A 288 -7.74 21.78 -2.76
CA VAL A 288 -6.84 20.66 -2.42
C VAL A 288 -7.19 19.38 -3.17
N LEU A 289 -8.47 19.16 -3.50
CA LEU A 289 -8.90 17.97 -4.24
C LEU A 289 -8.33 17.91 -5.65
N VAL A 290 -8.01 19.05 -6.25
CA VAL A 290 -7.33 19.12 -7.54
C VAL A 290 -5.91 18.59 -7.43
N ASN A 291 -5.16 18.97 -6.40
CA ASN A 291 -3.81 18.47 -6.15
C ASN A 291 -3.83 16.98 -5.80
N LEU A 292 -4.79 16.53 -5.00
CA LEU A 292 -4.99 15.11 -4.72
C LEU A 292 -5.37 14.31 -5.96
N GLY A 293 -6.22 14.87 -6.82
CA GLY A 293 -6.55 14.30 -8.12
C GLY A 293 -5.33 14.18 -9.04
N LYS A 294 -4.48 15.23 -9.09
CA LYS A 294 -3.22 15.21 -9.84
C LYS A 294 -2.26 14.15 -9.27
N LEU A 295 -2.13 14.06 -7.94
CA LEU A 295 -1.30 13.05 -7.29
C LEU A 295 -1.77 11.63 -7.65
N LEU A 296 -3.08 11.39 -7.54
CA LEU A 296 -3.68 10.10 -7.89
C LEU A 296 -3.45 9.76 -9.36
N ALA A 297 -3.71 10.70 -10.27
CA ALA A 297 -3.48 10.52 -11.71
C ALA A 297 -2.00 10.27 -12.01
N THR A 298 -1.09 10.98 -11.35
CA THR A 298 0.36 10.79 -11.48
C THR A 298 0.77 9.38 -11.08
N LEU A 299 0.28 8.89 -9.94
CA LEU A 299 0.58 7.54 -9.48
C LEU A 299 0.04 6.49 -10.46
N TYR A 300 -1.22 6.60 -10.87
CA TYR A 300 -1.82 5.63 -11.78
C TYR A 300 -1.11 5.61 -13.15
N ALA A 301 -0.78 6.80 -13.69
CA ALA A 301 -0.01 6.91 -14.92
C ALA A 301 1.39 6.29 -14.77
N ALA A 302 2.07 6.52 -13.64
CA ALA A 302 3.37 5.94 -13.36
C ALA A 302 3.32 4.42 -13.20
N LEU A 303 2.27 3.86 -12.55
CA LEU A 303 2.07 2.41 -12.43
C LEU A 303 1.79 1.76 -13.81
N VAL A 304 1.03 2.41 -14.66
CA VAL A 304 0.81 1.95 -16.05
C VAL A 304 2.11 2.03 -16.85
N ALA A 305 2.84 3.13 -16.74
CA ALA A 305 4.15 3.29 -17.38
C ALA A 305 5.13 2.20 -16.91
N PHE A 306 5.17 1.90 -15.62
CA PHE A 306 5.98 0.83 -15.04
C PHE A 306 5.59 -0.53 -15.63
N GLY A 307 4.31 -0.83 -15.72
CA GLY A 307 3.82 -2.05 -16.38
C GLY A 307 4.28 -2.19 -17.83
N LEU A 308 4.22 -1.09 -18.59
CA LEU A 308 4.57 -1.07 -20.02
C LEU A 308 6.09 -0.99 -20.27
N LEU A 309 6.84 -0.23 -19.46
CA LEU A 309 8.25 0.05 -19.70
C LEU A 309 9.20 -0.90 -18.94
N VAL A 310 8.72 -1.59 -17.90
CA VAL A 310 9.54 -2.50 -17.08
C VAL A 310 8.99 -3.92 -17.11
N LEU A 311 7.73 -4.14 -16.66
CA LEU A 311 7.21 -5.50 -16.56
C LEU A 311 7.00 -6.16 -17.94
N LEU A 312 6.48 -5.43 -18.92
CA LEU A 312 6.30 -5.98 -20.28
C LEU A 312 7.63 -6.28 -20.95
N PRO A 313 8.65 -5.38 -21.00
CA PRO A 313 9.96 -5.73 -21.54
C PRO A 313 10.64 -6.88 -20.80
N ALA A 314 10.53 -6.94 -19.46
CA ALA A 314 11.04 -8.09 -18.70
C ALA A 314 10.36 -9.40 -19.14
N ALA A 315 9.02 -9.40 -19.30
CA ALA A 315 8.30 -10.56 -19.80
C ALA A 315 8.75 -10.98 -21.22
N LEU A 316 8.97 -10.01 -22.09
CA LEU A 316 9.43 -10.28 -23.46
C LEU A 316 10.86 -10.79 -23.50
N LEU A 317 11.76 -10.20 -22.71
CA LEU A 317 13.17 -10.61 -22.60
C LEU A 317 13.31 -12.07 -22.17
N PHE A 318 12.52 -12.49 -21.18
CA PHE A 318 12.49 -13.87 -20.69
C PHE A 318 11.52 -14.79 -21.48
N ARG A 319 10.97 -14.32 -22.60
CA ARG A 319 10.03 -15.08 -23.45
C ARG A 319 8.85 -15.66 -22.68
N VAL A 320 8.29 -14.88 -21.76
CA VAL A 320 7.08 -15.23 -21.02
C VAL A 320 5.89 -15.23 -21.99
N PRO A 321 4.97 -16.21 -21.95
CA PRO A 321 3.77 -16.21 -22.77
C PRO A 321 2.79 -15.13 -22.29
N VAL A 322 3.02 -13.87 -22.65
CA VAL A 322 2.34 -12.67 -22.11
C VAL A 322 0.81 -12.82 -22.09
N ARG A 323 0.21 -13.32 -23.17
CA ARG A 323 -1.26 -13.49 -23.24
C ARG A 323 -1.78 -14.50 -22.21
N ARG A 324 -1.05 -15.60 -21.96
CA ARG A 324 -1.41 -16.58 -20.93
C ARG A 324 -1.15 -16.02 -19.53
N PHE A 325 -0.04 -15.33 -19.36
CA PHE A 325 0.32 -14.68 -18.10
C PHE A 325 -0.75 -13.65 -17.67
N VAL A 326 -1.16 -12.74 -18.57
CA VAL A 326 -2.20 -11.74 -18.27
C VAL A 326 -3.52 -12.39 -17.86
N ARG A 327 -3.91 -13.50 -18.50
CA ARG A 327 -5.10 -14.24 -18.09
C ARG A 327 -4.95 -14.88 -16.70
N ALA A 328 -3.81 -15.50 -16.43
CA ALA A 328 -3.54 -16.15 -15.16
C ALA A 328 -3.48 -15.13 -13.99
N VAL A 329 -2.92 -13.95 -14.23
CA VAL A 329 -2.76 -12.94 -13.18
C VAL A 329 -4.00 -12.08 -12.97
N ALA A 330 -4.99 -12.11 -13.89
CA ALA A 330 -6.17 -11.24 -13.84
C ALA A 330 -6.99 -11.42 -12.54
N GLU A 331 -7.21 -12.65 -12.12
CA GLU A 331 -7.96 -12.94 -10.90
C GLU A 331 -7.20 -12.50 -9.62
N PRO A 332 -5.94 -12.91 -9.37
CA PRO A 332 -5.16 -12.39 -8.27
C PRO A 332 -5.05 -10.86 -8.24
N ALA A 333 -4.86 -10.23 -9.39
CA ALA A 333 -4.80 -8.78 -9.52
C ALA A 333 -6.12 -8.11 -9.11
N THR A 334 -7.26 -8.70 -9.51
CA THR A 334 -8.59 -8.20 -9.13
C THR A 334 -8.82 -8.32 -7.62
N ILE A 335 -8.41 -9.45 -7.00
CA ILE A 335 -8.48 -9.63 -5.55
C ILE A 335 -7.63 -8.57 -4.85
N ALA A 336 -6.38 -8.39 -5.29
CA ALA A 336 -5.46 -7.40 -4.72
C ALA A 336 -6.03 -5.97 -4.83
N PHE A 337 -6.60 -5.61 -5.98
CA PHE A 337 -7.23 -4.31 -6.18
C PHE A 337 -8.43 -4.12 -5.24
N ALA A 338 -9.33 -5.10 -5.16
CA ALA A 338 -10.55 -4.99 -4.37
C ALA A 338 -10.28 -4.94 -2.85
N THR A 339 -9.24 -5.63 -2.39
CA THR A 339 -8.91 -5.76 -0.97
C THR A 339 -7.84 -4.79 -0.49
N ALA A 340 -7.06 -4.20 -1.41
CA ALA A 340 -5.83 -3.47 -1.12
C ALA A 340 -4.86 -4.27 -0.21
N ALA A 341 -4.86 -5.61 -0.33
CA ALA A 341 -4.05 -6.53 0.45
C ALA A 341 -3.43 -7.61 -0.43
N SER A 342 -2.11 -7.62 -0.57
CA SER A 342 -1.40 -8.61 -1.38
C SER A 342 -1.58 -10.03 -0.84
N GLU A 343 -1.66 -10.18 0.49
CA GLU A 343 -1.84 -11.47 1.17
C GLU A 343 -3.16 -12.15 0.82
N ALA A 344 -4.23 -11.38 0.61
CA ALA A 344 -5.52 -11.92 0.19
C ALA A 344 -5.46 -12.57 -1.21
N ALA A 345 -4.57 -12.11 -2.07
CA ALA A 345 -4.35 -12.64 -3.40
C ALA A 345 -3.34 -13.80 -3.45
N LEU A 346 -2.56 -14.02 -2.36
CA LEU A 346 -1.43 -14.96 -2.34
C LEU A 346 -1.81 -16.39 -2.75
N PRO A 347 -2.83 -17.04 -2.16
CA PRO A 347 -3.17 -18.43 -2.52
C PRO A 347 -3.50 -18.55 -4.01
N ARG A 348 -4.31 -17.61 -4.51
CA ARG A 348 -4.74 -17.62 -5.91
C ARG A 348 -3.58 -17.30 -6.87
N ALA A 349 -2.67 -16.38 -6.48
CA ALA A 349 -1.48 -16.10 -7.26
C ALA A 349 -0.58 -17.34 -7.39
N MET A 350 -0.40 -18.09 -6.30
CA MET A 350 0.38 -19.33 -6.31
C MET A 350 -0.26 -20.39 -7.22
N GLU A 351 -1.55 -20.68 -7.05
CA GLU A 351 -2.30 -21.64 -7.86
C GLU A 351 -2.23 -21.30 -9.36
N GLN A 352 -2.46 -20.03 -9.72
CA GLN A 352 -2.44 -19.59 -11.09
C GLN A 352 -1.04 -19.66 -11.74
N MET A 353 0.01 -19.42 -10.97
CA MET A 353 1.38 -19.54 -11.49
C MET A 353 1.80 -21.01 -11.65
N GLU A 354 1.39 -21.90 -10.75
CA GLU A 354 1.57 -23.35 -10.91
C GLU A 354 0.82 -23.86 -12.17
N ALA A 355 -0.44 -23.45 -12.33
CA ALA A 355 -1.23 -23.80 -13.52
C ALA A 355 -0.64 -23.25 -14.84
N LEU A 356 0.05 -22.10 -14.78
CA LEU A 356 0.75 -21.53 -15.93
C LEU A 356 1.99 -22.34 -16.33
N GLY A 357 2.51 -23.21 -15.44
CA GLY A 357 3.68 -24.06 -15.65
C GLY A 357 4.94 -23.63 -14.89
N VAL A 358 4.80 -22.83 -13.84
CA VAL A 358 5.90 -22.54 -12.91
C VAL A 358 6.01 -23.66 -11.88
N PRO A 359 7.17 -24.31 -11.70
CA PRO A 359 7.34 -25.35 -10.69
C PRO A 359 6.95 -24.91 -9.29
N ARG A 360 6.21 -25.77 -8.56
CA ARG A 360 5.69 -25.47 -7.22
C ARG A 360 6.76 -24.95 -6.26
N ARG A 361 7.98 -25.52 -6.30
CA ARG A 361 9.11 -25.05 -5.47
C ARG A 361 9.52 -23.60 -5.73
N ILE A 362 9.43 -23.14 -6.99
CA ILE A 362 9.75 -21.76 -7.38
C ILE A 362 8.62 -20.84 -6.94
N VAL A 363 7.37 -21.23 -7.16
CA VAL A 363 6.20 -20.49 -6.72
C VAL A 363 6.22 -20.30 -5.20
N ALA A 364 6.40 -21.40 -4.45
CA ALA A 364 6.42 -21.38 -2.99
C ALA A 364 7.56 -20.56 -2.37
N PHE A 365 8.63 -20.32 -3.10
CA PHE A 365 9.73 -19.48 -2.66
C PHE A 365 9.61 -18.03 -3.16
N VAL A 366 9.46 -17.84 -4.48
CA VAL A 366 9.60 -16.50 -5.09
C VAL A 366 8.42 -15.58 -4.75
N ILE A 367 7.18 -16.10 -4.76
CA ILE A 367 6.01 -15.23 -4.51
C ILE A 367 5.97 -14.75 -3.05
N PRO A 368 6.09 -15.61 -2.01
CA PRO A 368 6.14 -15.12 -0.64
C PRO A 368 7.36 -14.23 -0.35
N ALA A 369 8.55 -14.57 -0.88
CA ALA A 369 9.74 -13.72 -0.75
C ALA A 369 9.51 -12.34 -1.38
N GLY A 370 8.86 -12.29 -2.54
CA GLY A 370 8.52 -11.05 -3.23
C GLY A 370 7.61 -10.14 -2.41
N TYR A 371 6.76 -10.66 -1.56
CA TYR A 371 5.89 -9.86 -0.67
C TYR A 371 6.66 -9.07 0.40
N SER A 372 7.92 -9.41 0.63
CA SER A 372 8.82 -8.65 1.51
C SER A 372 9.88 -7.87 0.74
N PHE A 373 10.33 -8.37 -0.42
CA PHE A 373 11.51 -7.84 -1.12
C PHE A 373 11.20 -7.20 -2.48
N ASN A 374 10.01 -7.41 -3.05
CA ASN A 374 9.64 -6.92 -4.39
C ASN A 374 8.27 -6.24 -4.37
N LEU A 375 8.16 -5.14 -3.65
CA LEU A 375 6.95 -4.34 -3.58
C LEU A 375 7.01 -3.17 -4.58
N ASP A 376 7.04 -3.46 -5.87
CA ASP A 376 7.27 -2.51 -6.97
C ASP A 376 6.31 -1.31 -6.94
N GLY A 377 5.01 -1.57 -6.83
CA GLY A 377 4.00 -0.53 -6.75
C GLY A 377 4.11 0.32 -5.49
N SER A 378 4.45 -0.30 -4.35
CA SER A 378 4.65 0.41 -3.08
C SER A 378 5.91 1.28 -3.13
N THR A 379 6.98 0.79 -3.75
CA THR A 379 8.24 1.53 -3.90
C THR A 379 8.07 2.71 -4.85
N LEU A 380 7.37 2.52 -5.97
CA LEU A 380 7.00 3.60 -6.89
C LEU A 380 6.15 4.67 -6.18
N TYR A 381 5.15 4.24 -5.40
CA TYR A 381 4.35 5.14 -4.57
C TYR A 381 5.21 5.94 -3.60
N LEU A 382 6.17 5.30 -2.92
CA LEU A 382 7.04 6.00 -1.98
C LEU A 382 7.86 7.10 -2.67
N ALA A 383 8.36 6.86 -3.89
CA ALA A 383 9.05 7.87 -4.68
C ALA A 383 8.12 9.07 -4.99
N VAL A 384 6.91 8.78 -5.51
CA VAL A 384 5.92 9.81 -5.84
C VAL A 384 5.49 10.60 -4.60
N ALA A 385 5.13 9.90 -3.52
CA ALA A 385 4.61 10.51 -2.30
C ALA A 385 5.66 11.32 -1.54
N SER A 386 6.91 10.85 -1.46
CA SER A 386 7.99 11.57 -0.76
C SER A 386 8.31 12.91 -1.43
N ILE A 387 8.38 12.93 -2.75
CA ILE A 387 8.60 14.17 -3.49
C ILE A 387 7.36 15.07 -3.47
N PHE A 388 6.15 14.49 -3.52
CA PHE A 388 4.92 15.26 -3.30
C PHE A 388 4.93 15.98 -1.95
N VAL A 389 5.34 15.30 -0.88
CA VAL A 389 5.45 15.89 0.47
C VAL A 389 6.44 17.07 0.46
N ALA A 390 7.58 16.92 -0.20
CA ALA A 390 8.54 18.02 -0.35
C ALA A 390 7.95 19.20 -1.13
N GLN A 391 7.35 18.94 -2.30
CA GLN A 391 6.73 19.97 -3.15
C GLN A 391 5.60 20.69 -2.40
N ALA A 392 4.71 19.96 -1.74
CA ALA A 392 3.58 20.50 -0.99
C ALA A 392 4.02 21.29 0.24
N GLY A 393 5.14 20.90 0.85
CA GLY A 393 5.76 21.62 1.95
C GLY A 393 6.63 22.81 1.54
N GLY A 394 6.72 23.12 0.24
CA GLY A 394 7.58 24.22 -0.28
C GLY A 394 9.08 23.91 -0.18
N VAL A 395 9.46 22.66 0.04
CA VAL A 395 10.87 22.23 0.15
C VAL A 395 11.41 21.88 -1.23
N HIS A 396 12.36 22.66 -1.73
CA HIS A 396 13.03 22.39 -2.99
C HIS A 396 14.20 21.41 -2.79
N LEU A 397 14.03 20.16 -3.20
CA LEU A 397 15.07 19.15 -3.17
C LEU A 397 15.86 19.17 -4.49
N SER A 398 17.19 19.29 -4.39
CA SER A 398 18.08 19.08 -5.52
C SER A 398 17.99 17.64 -6.04
N ILE A 399 18.38 17.39 -7.29
CA ILE A 399 18.40 16.04 -7.87
C ILE A 399 19.25 15.09 -7.00
N GLY A 400 20.40 15.58 -6.50
CA GLY A 400 21.25 14.78 -5.60
C GLY A 400 20.54 14.36 -4.30
N GLN A 401 19.77 15.26 -3.68
CA GLN A 401 18.97 14.95 -2.48
C GLN A 401 17.81 14.00 -2.80
N GLN A 402 17.17 14.15 -3.96
CA GLN A 402 16.14 13.22 -4.41
C GLN A 402 16.73 11.81 -4.64
N LEU A 403 17.89 11.69 -5.27
CA LEU A 403 18.59 10.41 -5.46
C LEU A 403 19.02 9.79 -4.12
N LEU A 404 19.50 10.58 -3.17
CA LEU A 404 19.82 10.11 -1.82
C LEU A 404 18.56 9.58 -1.11
N MET A 405 17.43 10.29 -1.23
CA MET A 405 16.15 9.83 -0.72
C MET A 405 15.72 8.52 -1.38
N MET A 406 15.89 8.38 -2.71
CA MET A 406 15.61 7.10 -3.39
C MET A 406 16.51 5.98 -2.90
N GLY A 407 17.80 6.24 -2.68
CA GLY A 407 18.72 5.26 -2.07
C GLY A 407 18.26 4.78 -0.68
N THR A 408 17.78 5.71 0.16
CA THR A 408 17.17 5.38 1.46
C THR A 408 15.93 4.51 1.27
N LEU A 409 15.07 4.85 0.31
CA LEU A 409 13.84 4.11 0.02
C LEU A 409 14.11 2.69 -0.53
N VAL A 410 15.18 2.47 -1.30
CA VAL A 410 15.59 1.11 -1.72
C VAL A 410 15.76 0.21 -0.50
N LEU A 411 16.42 0.71 0.54
CA LEU A 411 16.70 -0.08 1.75
C LEU A 411 15.46 -0.20 2.65
N THR A 412 14.74 0.90 2.90
CA THR A 412 13.60 0.92 3.82
C THR A 412 12.35 0.24 3.25
N SER A 413 12.18 0.23 1.92
CA SER A 413 11.06 -0.45 1.28
C SER A 413 11.09 -1.97 1.44
N LYS A 414 12.27 -2.57 1.65
CA LYS A 414 12.42 -4.02 1.87
C LYS A 414 11.82 -4.50 3.20
N GLY A 415 11.59 -3.61 4.14
CA GLY A 415 10.91 -3.93 5.40
C GLY A 415 9.40 -3.67 5.38
N VAL A 416 8.86 -3.19 4.26
CA VAL A 416 7.42 -3.01 4.11
C VAL A 416 6.79 -4.37 3.90
N ALA A 417 6.13 -4.90 4.93
CA ALA A 417 5.32 -6.11 4.76
C ALA A 417 4.11 -5.79 3.86
N GLY A 418 3.58 -6.80 3.16
CA GLY A 418 2.40 -6.67 2.28
C GLY A 418 1.09 -6.28 2.99
N VAL A 419 1.19 -5.59 4.10
CA VAL A 419 0.09 -5.16 4.97
C VAL A 419 -0.48 -3.83 4.45
N PRO A 420 -1.80 -3.66 4.43
CA PRO A 420 -2.44 -2.41 4.03
C PRO A 420 -1.83 -1.20 4.77
N ARG A 421 -1.46 -0.18 4.02
CA ARG A 421 -0.94 1.12 4.51
C ARG A 421 0.40 1.11 5.23
N ALA A 422 1.15 0.00 5.27
CA ALA A 422 2.50 -0.03 5.83
C ALA A 422 3.43 1.01 5.16
N THR A 423 3.22 1.30 3.88
CA THR A 423 3.95 2.33 3.13
C THR A 423 3.80 3.75 3.67
N LEU A 424 2.66 4.11 4.28
CA LEU A 424 2.49 5.42 4.93
C LEU A 424 3.48 5.65 6.06
N VAL A 425 3.88 4.59 6.73
CA VAL A 425 4.83 4.71 7.84
C VAL A 425 6.24 4.88 7.31
N VAL A 426 6.61 4.16 6.25
CA VAL A 426 7.89 4.40 5.58
C VAL A 426 7.93 5.82 5.04
N LEU A 427 6.83 6.33 4.51
CA LEU A 427 6.71 7.73 4.08
C LEU A 427 6.93 8.70 5.25
N LEU A 428 6.30 8.46 6.42
CA LEU A 428 6.48 9.27 7.61
C LEU A 428 7.93 9.23 8.13
N ALA A 429 8.54 8.04 8.14
CA ALA A 429 9.94 7.87 8.53
C ALA A 429 10.89 8.59 7.56
N THR A 430 10.64 8.47 6.24
CA THR A 430 11.41 9.17 5.22
C THR A 430 11.27 10.68 5.37
N ALA A 431 10.05 11.18 5.57
CA ALA A 431 9.82 12.59 5.81
C ALA A 431 10.57 13.10 7.04
N ALA A 432 10.56 12.34 8.14
CA ALA A 432 11.31 12.68 9.34
C ALA A 432 12.83 12.70 9.10
N THR A 433 13.37 11.70 8.39
CA THR A 433 14.81 11.59 8.05
C THR A 433 15.27 12.78 7.22
N PHE A 434 14.47 13.19 6.24
CA PHE A 434 14.78 14.33 5.35
C PHE A 434 14.21 15.67 5.85
N ARG A 435 13.72 15.72 7.11
CA ARG A 435 13.14 16.92 7.75
C ARG A 435 12.03 17.58 6.92
N LEU A 436 11.25 16.78 6.23
CA LEU A 436 10.10 17.25 5.48
C LEU A 436 8.91 17.49 6.43
N PRO A 437 8.03 18.45 6.13
CA PRO A 437 6.84 18.68 6.94
C PRO A 437 5.90 17.47 6.90
N ALA A 438 5.26 17.17 8.02
CA ALA A 438 4.34 16.03 8.11
C ALA A 438 2.92 16.36 7.61
N GLU A 439 2.55 17.64 7.55
CA GLU A 439 1.22 18.10 7.16
C GLU A 439 0.76 17.56 5.80
N PRO A 440 1.58 17.54 4.71
CA PRO A 440 1.17 16.97 3.44
C PRO A 440 0.81 15.49 3.51
N ILE A 441 1.34 14.74 4.49
CA ILE A 441 1.02 13.31 4.65
C ILE A 441 -0.43 13.12 5.11
N PHE A 442 -0.96 14.03 5.94
CA PHE A 442 -2.40 14.02 6.28
C PHE A 442 -3.28 14.24 5.05
N VAL A 443 -2.82 15.09 4.13
CA VAL A 443 -3.50 15.33 2.85
C VAL A 443 -3.52 14.05 2.00
N ILE A 444 -2.36 13.38 1.87
CA ILE A 444 -2.25 12.10 1.15
C ILE A 444 -3.17 11.04 1.77
N LEU A 445 -3.26 10.98 3.11
CA LEU A 445 -4.08 10.00 3.84
C LEU A 445 -5.53 9.99 3.35
N GLY A 446 -6.05 11.15 2.93
CA GLY A 446 -7.40 11.29 2.39
C GLY A 446 -7.67 10.45 1.14
N VAL A 447 -6.68 10.26 0.27
CA VAL A 447 -6.80 9.49 -0.98
C VAL A 447 -5.97 8.20 -0.99
N ASP A 448 -5.23 7.92 0.08
CA ASP A 448 -4.31 6.78 0.16
C ASP A 448 -4.98 5.43 -0.14
N ALA A 449 -6.25 5.27 0.23
CA ALA A 449 -6.99 4.04 -0.06
C ALA A 449 -7.04 3.71 -1.56
N LEU A 450 -7.29 4.72 -2.41
CA LEU A 450 -7.32 4.56 -3.86
C LEU A 450 -5.91 4.28 -4.40
N MET A 451 -4.90 4.93 -3.83
CA MET A 451 -3.51 4.69 -4.18
C MET A 451 -3.06 3.28 -3.79
N ASP A 452 -3.51 2.79 -2.61
CA ASP A 452 -3.19 1.46 -2.10
C ASP A 452 -3.75 0.34 -2.98
N MET A 453 -4.98 0.47 -3.47
CA MET A 453 -5.59 -0.48 -4.40
C MET A 453 -4.73 -0.69 -5.64
N ALA A 454 -4.28 0.38 -6.28
CA ALA A 454 -3.50 0.31 -7.51
C ALA A 454 -2.07 -0.22 -7.28
N ARG A 455 -1.37 0.29 -6.25
CA ARG A 455 0.01 -0.16 -5.96
C ARG A 455 0.06 -1.62 -5.53
N THR A 456 -0.93 -2.09 -4.75
CA THR A 456 -1.04 -3.49 -4.32
C THR A 456 -1.25 -4.42 -5.51
N THR A 457 -2.05 -4.02 -6.48
CA THR A 457 -2.24 -4.76 -7.72
C THR A 457 -0.93 -4.96 -8.46
N ILE A 458 -0.15 -3.90 -8.63
CA ILE A 458 1.16 -3.98 -9.30
C ILE A 458 2.15 -4.83 -8.51
N ASN A 459 2.13 -4.79 -7.17
CA ASN A 459 2.94 -5.68 -6.34
C ASN A 459 2.66 -7.16 -6.64
N VAL A 460 1.38 -7.54 -6.71
CA VAL A 460 0.97 -8.93 -7.01
C VAL A 460 1.37 -9.32 -8.43
N VAL A 461 1.10 -8.47 -9.42
CA VAL A 461 1.49 -8.71 -10.82
C VAL A 461 3.00 -8.86 -10.97
N GLY A 462 3.79 -7.98 -10.33
CA GLY A 462 5.26 -8.03 -10.34
C GLY A 462 5.80 -9.33 -9.73
N ASN A 463 5.23 -9.76 -8.59
CA ASN A 463 5.63 -11.00 -7.92
C ASN A 463 5.26 -12.27 -8.71
N CYS A 464 4.09 -12.28 -9.35
CA CYS A 464 3.73 -13.35 -10.28
C CYS A 464 4.72 -13.39 -11.47
N LEU A 465 5.05 -12.25 -12.06
CA LEU A 465 6.00 -12.19 -13.16
C LEU A 465 7.40 -12.64 -12.72
N ALA A 466 7.85 -12.24 -11.53
CA ALA A 466 9.13 -12.67 -10.97
C ALA A 466 9.23 -14.20 -10.89
N SER A 467 8.19 -14.89 -10.44
CA SER A 467 8.18 -16.36 -10.38
C SER A 467 8.35 -17.00 -11.76
N VAL A 468 7.69 -16.46 -12.78
CA VAL A 468 7.82 -16.93 -14.17
C VAL A 468 9.22 -16.64 -14.74
N VAL A 469 9.74 -15.43 -14.49
CA VAL A 469 11.09 -15.02 -14.94
C VAL A 469 12.15 -15.91 -14.31
N VAL A 470 12.09 -16.16 -13.00
CA VAL A 470 13.03 -17.05 -12.31
C VAL A 470 12.93 -18.48 -12.85
N ALA A 471 11.72 -19.00 -13.08
CA ALA A 471 11.53 -20.33 -13.67
C ALA A 471 12.13 -20.43 -15.07
N LYS A 472 11.96 -19.41 -15.88
CA LYS A 472 12.59 -19.32 -17.23
C LYS A 472 14.11 -19.22 -17.14
N TRP A 473 14.62 -18.41 -16.20
CA TRP A 473 16.06 -18.23 -15.97
C TRP A 473 16.74 -19.50 -15.43
N GLU A 474 16.00 -20.36 -14.70
CA GLU A 474 16.43 -21.68 -14.27
C GLU A 474 16.23 -22.79 -15.33
N GLY A 475 15.56 -22.49 -16.45
CA GLY A 475 15.24 -23.48 -17.48
C GLY A 475 14.19 -24.50 -17.05
N GLN A 476 13.36 -24.17 -16.06
CA GLN A 476 12.41 -25.10 -15.43
C GLN A 476 10.94 -24.78 -15.73
N PHE A 477 10.67 -23.75 -16.52
CA PHE A 477 9.30 -23.41 -16.88
C PHE A 477 8.67 -24.48 -17.78
N GLY A 478 7.55 -25.05 -17.37
CA GLY A 478 6.83 -26.09 -18.11
C GLY A 478 7.46 -27.50 -17.97
N THR A 479 8.36 -27.72 -17.01
CA THR A 479 8.97 -29.05 -16.77
C THR A 479 8.16 -29.96 -15.85
N GLU A 480 7.29 -29.39 -15.02
CA GLU A 480 6.35 -30.13 -14.19
C GLU A 480 4.97 -30.10 -14.89
N THR A 481 4.32 -31.26 -15.04
CA THR A 481 2.91 -31.35 -15.43
C THR A 481 2.09 -30.77 -14.29
N PRO A 482 1.18 -29.81 -14.54
CA PRO A 482 0.29 -29.31 -13.51
C PRO A 482 -0.49 -30.49 -12.87
N ASP A 483 -0.64 -30.46 -11.56
CA ASP A 483 -1.42 -31.46 -10.82
C ASP A 483 -2.86 -31.44 -11.37
N PRO A 484 -3.45 -32.60 -11.78
CA PRO A 484 -4.79 -32.64 -12.36
C PRO A 484 -5.88 -31.95 -11.55
N ILE A 485 -5.72 -31.92 -10.22
CA ILE A 485 -6.64 -31.24 -9.28
C ILE A 485 -6.68 -29.72 -9.49
N VAL A 486 -5.57 -29.11 -9.95
CA VAL A 486 -5.50 -27.65 -10.19
C VAL A 486 -6.19 -27.26 -11.49
N LEU A 487 -6.25 -28.16 -12.46
CA LEU A 487 -6.85 -27.90 -13.79
C LEU A 487 -8.39 -27.89 -13.76
N GLU A 488 -9.01 -28.64 -12.84
CA GLU A 488 -10.48 -28.66 -12.72
C GLU A 488 -11.06 -27.37 -12.12
N GLY A 489 -10.27 -26.63 -11.30
CA GLY A 489 -10.68 -25.36 -10.70
C GLY A 489 -10.57 -24.14 -11.63
N VAL A 490 -9.88 -24.27 -12.77
CA VAL A 490 -9.65 -23.15 -13.72
C VAL A 490 -10.77 -23.04 -14.79
N HIS A 491 -11.63 -24.06 -14.91
CA HIS A 491 -12.70 -24.12 -15.89
C HIS A 491 -14.12 -23.93 -15.31
N GLN A 492 -14.26 -23.68 -14.03
CA GLN A 492 -15.50 -23.28 -13.35
C GLN A 492 -15.43 -21.80 -12.92
#